data_3afdf2cef2e09d73805ac718e4a91997
#
_entry.id   3afdf2cef2e09d73805ac718e4a91997
#
_cell.length_a   1.000
_cell.length_b   1.000
_cell.length_c   1.000
_cell.angle_alpha   90.00
_cell.angle_beta   90.00
_cell.angle_gamma   90.00
#
_symmetry.space_group_name_H-M   'P 1'
#
loop_
_entity.id
_entity.type
_entity.pdbx_description
1 polymer ?
#
loop_
_entity_poly.entity_id
_entity_poly.type
_entity_poly.pdbx_seq_one_letter_code
_entity_poly.pdbx_strand_id
1 'polypeptide(L)'
;MPLTFGIITISDKGSRGERLDTSGQEIRSILEKEGFVFSDYVIVPDETDQISVALLSYADEKKIDLIVTTGGTGVSPRDVTPEATLRVLDKEIPGMGEAMRRESAKITPHAMISRAVAGIRGASLILNLPGSPKGVRENLATVLPALRHAIEKIKGEPSDCAV
;
A
#
# COMPACT_ATOMS: atom_id res chain seq x y z
N MET A 1 -7.88 -11.27 -16.98
CA MET A 1 -6.57 -11.63 -16.39
C MET A 1 -6.62 -11.41 -14.89
N PRO A 2 -6.10 -12.30 -14.09
CA PRO A 2 -6.01 -12.08 -12.65
C PRO A 2 -5.07 -10.90 -12.37
N LEU A 3 -5.45 -10.06 -11.40
CA LEU A 3 -4.63 -8.93 -10.98
C LEU A 3 -3.57 -9.39 -9.98
N THR A 4 -2.34 -8.96 -10.19
CA THR A 4 -1.20 -9.30 -9.35
C THR A 4 -1.01 -8.30 -8.21
N PHE A 5 -0.42 -8.75 -7.11
CA PHE A 5 -0.02 -7.84 -6.04
C PHE A 5 1.36 -8.17 -5.47
N GLY A 6 2.02 -7.12 -5.00
CA GLY A 6 3.29 -7.20 -4.29
C GLY A 6 3.23 -6.45 -2.97
N ILE A 7 4.03 -6.88 -2.01
CA ILE A 7 4.07 -6.29 -0.67
C ILE A 7 5.47 -5.79 -0.37
N ILE A 8 5.56 -4.55 0.10
CA ILE A 8 6.80 -3.96 0.61
C ILE A 8 6.59 -3.62 2.09
N THR A 9 7.20 -4.37 2.96
CA THR A 9 7.18 -4.07 4.39
C THR A 9 8.34 -3.16 4.73
N ILE A 10 8.02 -2.05 5.38
CA ILE A 10 8.97 -1.00 5.73
C ILE A 10 9.20 -1.04 7.23
N SER A 11 10.36 -1.51 7.65
CA SER A 11 10.70 -1.72 9.05
C SER A 11 12.20 -1.87 9.23
N ASP A 12 12.81 -1.00 10.02
CA ASP A 12 14.23 -1.13 10.40
C ASP A 12 14.49 -2.47 11.10
N LYS A 13 13.66 -2.82 12.09
CA LYS A 13 13.81 -4.09 12.83
C LYS A 13 13.52 -5.29 11.94
N GLY A 14 12.50 -5.23 11.11
CA GLY A 14 12.18 -6.30 10.16
C GLY A 14 13.29 -6.54 9.15
N SER A 15 13.90 -5.49 8.63
CA SER A 15 15.01 -5.58 7.67
C SER A 15 16.28 -6.21 8.24
N ARG A 16 16.47 -6.14 9.58
CA ARG A 16 17.58 -6.79 10.30
C ARG A 16 17.24 -8.18 10.83
N GLY A 17 16.04 -8.69 10.55
CA GLY A 17 15.60 -9.99 11.06
C GLY A 17 15.23 -10.00 12.55
N GLU A 18 15.07 -8.84 13.19
CA GLU A 18 14.77 -8.69 14.62
C GLU A 18 13.28 -8.76 14.95
N ARG A 19 12.43 -8.74 13.94
CA ARG A 19 10.96 -8.76 14.08
C ARG A 19 10.33 -9.61 13.00
N LEU A 20 9.39 -10.49 13.39
CA LEU A 20 8.54 -11.21 12.46
C LEU A 20 7.55 -10.23 11.80
N ASP A 21 7.41 -10.29 10.48
CA ASP A 21 6.47 -9.46 9.74
C ASP A 21 5.06 -10.08 9.71
N THR A 22 4.28 -9.76 10.73
CA THR A 22 2.89 -10.20 10.81
C THR A 22 1.96 -9.37 9.91
N SER A 23 2.29 -8.11 9.67
CA SER A 23 1.49 -7.21 8.82
C SER A 23 1.54 -7.61 7.35
N GLY A 24 2.72 -7.95 6.82
CA GLY A 24 2.86 -8.46 5.46
C GLY A 24 2.09 -9.77 5.25
N GLN A 25 2.12 -10.66 6.22
CA GLN A 25 1.35 -11.91 6.19
C GLN A 25 -0.17 -11.64 6.17
N GLU A 26 -0.63 -10.68 6.95
CA GLU A 26 -2.04 -10.28 7.00
C GLU A 26 -2.50 -9.72 5.65
N ILE A 27 -1.73 -8.83 5.04
CA ILE A 27 -2.01 -8.28 3.70
C ILE A 27 -2.14 -9.42 2.69
N ARG A 28 -1.18 -10.32 2.67
CA ARG A 28 -1.17 -11.46 1.76
C ARG A 28 -2.42 -12.31 1.90
N SER A 29 -2.76 -12.67 3.13
CA SER A 29 -3.94 -13.49 3.43
C SER A 29 -5.23 -12.84 2.93
N ILE A 30 -5.40 -11.54 3.14
CA ILE A 30 -6.60 -10.80 2.73
C ILE A 30 -6.68 -10.73 1.21
N LEU A 31 -5.62 -10.33 0.52
CA LEU A 31 -5.64 -10.12 -0.93
C LEU A 31 -5.77 -11.43 -1.71
N GLU A 32 -5.15 -12.52 -1.24
CA GLU A 32 -5.34 -13.84 -1.86
C GLU A 32 -6.80 -14.32 -1.76
N LYS A 33 -7.46 -14.09 -0.62
CA LYS A 33 -8.89 -14.40 -0.45
C LYS A 33 -9.79 -13.60 -1.40
N GLU A 34 -9.38 -12.38 -1.74
CA GLU A 34 -10.10 -11.51 -2.68
C GLU A 34 -9.76 -11.80 -4.16
N GLY A 35 -9.01 -12.86 -4.41
CA GLY A 35 -8.69 -13.32 -5.76
C GLY A 35 -7.57 -12.56 -6.46
N PHE A 36 -6.76 -11.80 -5.72
CA PHE A 36 -5.51 -11.27 -6.25
C PHE A 36 -4.42 -12.33 -6.22
N VAL A 37 -3.51 -12.28 -7.19
CA VAL A 37 -2.41 -13.23 -7.30
C VAL A 37 -1.14 -12.65 -6.71
N PHE A 38 -0.58 -13.33 -5.71
CA PHE A 38 0.68 -12.93 -5.11
C PHE A 38 1.83 -12.99 -6.12
N SER A 39 2.60 -11.92 -6.18
CA SER A 39 3.75 -11.79 -7.09
C SER A 39 5.08 -11.72 -6.35
N ASP A 40 5.22 -10.81 -5.38
CA ASP A 40 6.50 -10.62 -4.71
C ASP A 40 6.34 -9.99 -3.33
N TYR A 41 7.41 -10.12 -2.53
CA TYR A 41 7.49 -9.61 -1.17
C TYR A 41 8.93 -9.22 -0.80
N VAL A 42 9.08 -8.06 -0.19
CA VAL A 42 10.37 -7.60 0.33
C VAL A 42 10.18 -6.81 1.61
N ILE A 43 11.17 -6.88 2.50
CA ILE A 43 11.29 -6.00 3.66
C ILE A 43 12.45 -5.03 3.41
N VAL A 44 12.20 -3.74 3.59
CA VAL A 44 13.21 -2.69 3.46
C VAL A 44 13.26 -1.86 4.75
N PRO A 45 14.41 -1.23 5.08
CA PRO A 45 14.49 -0.32 6.21
C PRO A 45 13.73 0.99 5.94
N ASP A 46 13.52 1.79 6.99
CA ASP A 46 12.89 3.11 6.93
C ASP A 46 13.83 4.15 6.30
N GLU A 47 14.24 3.92 5.06
CA GLU A 47 15.12 4.76 4.25
C GLU A 47 14.43 5.15 2.95
N THR A 48 14.28 6.44 2.70
CA THR A 48 13.54 6.96 1.54
C THR A 48 14.00 6.37 0.22
N ASP A 49 15.31 6.31 -0.02
CA ASP A 49 15.84 5.81 -1.30
C ASP A 49 15.57 4.32 -1.50
N GLN A 50 15.71 3.51 -0.46
CA GLN A 50 15.45 2.06 -0.54
C GLN A 50 13.97 1.77 -0.75
N ILE A 51 13.08 2.52 -0.10
CA ILE A 51 11.64 2.40 -0.31
C ILE A 51 11.29 2.77 -1.75
N SER A 52 11.79 3.91 -2.24
CA SER A 52 11.53 4.36 -3.62
C SER A 52 12.06 3.39 -4.67
N VAL A 53 13.25 2.83 -4.48
CA VAL A 53 13.82 1.81 -5.38
C VAL A 53 12.95 0.56 -5.42
N ALA A 54 12.47 0.07 -4.27
CA ALA A 54 11.57 -1.09 -4.22
C ALA A 54 10.25 -0.82 -4.95
N LEU A 55 9.65 0.37 -4.76
CA LEU A 55 8.43 0.77 -5.46
C LEU A 55 8.63 0.82 -6.97
N LEU A 56 9.72 1.42 -7.43
CA LEU A 56 10.05 1.49 -8.86
C LEU A 56 10.29 0.11 -9.47
N SER A 57 11.01 -0.77 -8.77
CA SER A 57 11.23 -2.13 -9.24
C SER A 57 9.91 -2.89 -9.41
N TYR A 58 8.98 -2.76 -8.45
CA TYR A 58 7.68 -3.43 -8.54
C TYR A 58 6.79 -2.86 -9.65
N ALA A 59 6.78 -1.54 -9.81
CA ALA A 59 5.94 -0.89 -10.82
C ALA A 59 6.52 -0.97 -12.23
N ASP A 60 7.78 -0.61 -12.40
CA ASP A 60 8.39 -0.40 -13.72
C ASP A 60 9.01 -1.67 -14.31
N GLU A 61 9.62 -2.52 -13.47
CA GLU A 61 10.29 -3.74 -13.92
C GLU A 61 9.37 -4.96 -13.87
N LYS A 62 8.76 -5.22 -12.70
CA LYS A 62 7.91 -6.40 -12.47
C LYS A 62 6.47 -6.21 -12.94
N LYS A 63 6.05 -4.98 -13.21
CA LYS A 63 4.71 -4.66 -13.71
C LYS A 63 3.58 -5.19 -12.82
N ILE A 64 3.75 -5.11 -11.51
CA ILE A 64 2.77 -5.55 -10.52
C ILE A 64 1.58 -4.59 -10.52
N ASP A 65 0.35 -5.11 -10.56
CA ASP A 65 -0.86 -4.29 -10.67
C ASP A 65 -1.18 -3.51 -9.38
N LEU A 66 -1.03 -4.16 -8.22
CA LEU A 66 -1.26 -3.56 -6.90
C LEU A 66 0.00 -3.68 -6.05
N ILE A 67 0.56 -2.57 -5.64
CA ILE A 67 1.73 -2.52 -4.77
C ILE A 67 1.29 -1.97 -3.42
N VAL A 68 1.40 -2.79 -2.38
CA VAL A 68 0.96 -2.42 -1.02
C VAL A 68 2.19 -2.29 -0.13
N THR A 69 2.33 -1.14 0.52
CA THR A 69 3.33 -0.96 1.56
C THR A 69 2.70 -1.06 2.94
N THR A 70 3.46 -1.50 3.94
CA THR A 70 3.05 -1.48 5.34
C THR A 70 4.18 -0.96 6.21
N GLY A 71 3.88 -0.01 7.08
CA GLY A 71 4.82 0.65 7.97
C GLY A 71 5.30 2.03 7.50
N GLY A 72 5.90 2.78 8.41
CA GLY A 72 6.52 4.07 8.14
C GLY A 72 5.56 5.21 7.77
N THR A 73 4.29 5.14 8.16
CA THR A 73 3.26 6.11 7.76
C THR A 73 2.87 7.11 8.86
N GLY A 74 3.50 7.04 10.02
CA GLY A 74 3.19 7.92 11.15
C GLY A 74 4.01 9.21 11.16
N VAL A 75 4.27 9.72 12.35
CA VAL A 75 4.94 11.01 12.57
C VAL A 75 6.29 10.88 13.26
N SER A 76 6.80 9.65 13.43
CA SER A 76 8.14 9.44 13.98
C SER A 76 9.21 9.94 13.00
N PRO A 77 10.40 10.35 13.49
CA PRO A 77 11.46 10.85 12.62
C PRO A 77 11.90 9.88 11.51
N ARG A 78 11.77 8.59 11.74
CA ARG A 78 12.10 7.55 10.76
C ARG A 78 10.93 7.19 9.83
N ASP A 79 9.72 7.71 10.05
CA ASP A 79 8.57 7.46 9.19
C ASP A 79 8.67 8.32 7.92
N VAL A 80 9.08 7.70 6.81
CA VAL A 80 9.33 8.37 5.52
C VAL A 80 8.64 7.70 4.34
N THR A 81 7.75 6.75 4.60
CA THR A 81 7.03 6.02 3.54
C THR A 81 6.21 6.93 2.64
N PRO A 82 5.44 7.92 3.15
CA PRO A 82 4.68 8.82 2.29
C PRO A 82 5.58 9.63 1.35
N GLU A 83 6.69 10.17 1.86
CA GLU A 83 7.65 10.95 1.07
C GLU A 83 8.29 10.11 -0.03
N ALA A 84 8.72 8.88 0.29
CA ALA A 84 9.29 7.97 -0.67
C ALA A 84 8.28 7.57 -1.76
N THR A 85 7.01 7.38 -1.37
CA THR A 85 5.91 7.03 -2.28
C THR A 85 5.59 8.21 -3.21
N LEU A 86 5.44 9.41 -2.68
CA LEU A 86 5.15 10.62 -3.47
C LEU A 86 6.21 10.89 -4.54
N ARG A 87 7.48 10.58 -4.28
CA ARG A 87 8.56 10.71 -5.26
C ARG A 87 8.35 9.90 -6.54
N VAL A 88 7.68 8.75 -6.44
CA VAL A 88 7.54 7.82 -7.56
C VAL A 88 6.17 7.87 -8.21
N LEU A 89 5.18 8.48 -7.58
CA LEU A 89 3.83 8.57 -8.12
C LEU A 89 3.77 9.52 -9.33
N ASP A 90 3.06 9.09 -10.37
CA ASP A 90 2.65 9.96 -11.48
C ASP A 90 1.44 10.80 -11.07
N LYS A 91 0.50 10.21 -10.32
CA LYS A 91 -0.72 10.86 -9.83
C LYS A 91 -1.08 10.34 -8.44
N GLU A 92 -1.58 11.22 -7.57
CA GLU A 92 -2.19 10.81 -6.31
C GLU A 92 -3.66 10.42 -6.48
N ILE A 93 -4.11 9.54 -5.58
CA ILE A 93 -5.53 9.23 -5.36
C ILE A 93 -5.84 9.60 -3.90
N PRO A 94 -6.10 10.88 -3.59
CA PRO A 94 -6.25 11.35 -2.21
C PRO A 94 -7.39 10.67 -1.47
N GLY A 95 -8.47 10.33 -2.19
CA GLY A 95 -9.68 9.74 -1.61
C GLY A 95 -9.44 8.42 -0.87
N MET A 96 -8.45 7.62 -1.26
CA MET A 96 -8.13 6.37 -0.55
C MET A 96 -7.54 6.64 0.84
N GLY A 97 -6.55 7.53 0.94
CA GLY A 97 -5.98 7.93 2.23
C GLY A 97 -7.01 8.62 3.13
N GLU A 98 -7.82 9.49 2.57
CA GLU A 98 -8.91 10.18 3.28
C GLU A 98 -9.94 9.19 3.83
N ALA A 99 -10.38 8.21 3.04
CA ALA A 99 -11.33 7.19 3.47
C ALA A 99 -10.76 6.31 4.59
N MET A 100 -9.51 5.88 4.46
CA MET A 100 -8.84 5.08 5.48
C MET A 100 -8.76 5.85 6.81
N ARG A 101 -8.32 7.10 6.79
CA ARG A 101 -8.26 7.95 8.00
C ARG A 101 -9.62 8.19 8.61
N ARG A 102 -10.63 8.50 7.79
CA ARG A 102 -12.00 8.75 8.26
C ARG A 102 -12.60 7.54 8.97
N GLU A 103 -12.49 6.36 8.36
CA GLU A 103 -13.04 5.14 8.97
C GLU A 103 -12.26 4.72 10.22
N SER A 104 -10.94 4.79 10.19
CA SER A 104 -10.10 4.47 11.36
C SER A 104 -10.29 5.46 12.51
N ALA A 105 -10.60 6.73 12.23
CA ALA A 105 -10.87 7.74 13.27
C ALA A 105 -12.12 7.44 14.10
N LYS A 106 -13.05 6.64 13.58
CA LYS A 106 -14.21 6.14 14.34
C LYS A 106 -13.81 5.15 15.43
N ILE A 107 -12.66 4.51 15.28
CA ILE A 107 -12.12 3.49 16.20
C ILE A 107 -11.11 4.10 17.16
N THR A 108 -10.21 4.94 16.65
CA THR A 108 -9.16 5.60 17.44
C THR A 108 -8.81 6.98 16.91
N PRO A 109 -8.62 7.99 17.80
CA PRO A 109 -8.16 9.31 17.39
C PRO A 109 -6.74 9.29 16.80
N HIS A 110 -5.92 8.28 17.07
CA HIS A 110 -4.57 8.15 16.52
C HIS A 110 -4.55 7.99 15.00
N ALA A 111 -5.67 7.64 14.37
CA ALA A 111 -5.81 7.60 12.91
C ALA A 111 -5.51 8.96 12.27
N MET A 112 -5.71 10.08 12.96
CA MET A 112 -5.44 11.43 12.45
C MET A 112 -3.96 11.68 12.14
N ILE A 113 -3.05 10.95 12.76
CA ILE A 113 -1.61 11.12 12.51
C ILE A 113 -1.07 10.20 11.41
N SER A 114 -1.91 9.36 10.81
CA SER A 114 -1.54 8.61 9.62
C SER A 114 -1.37 9.56 8.42
N ARG A 115 -0.21 9.46 7.76
CA ARG A 115 0.11 10.23 6.56
C ARG A 115 0.13 9.37 5.31
N ALA A 116 -0.50 8.18 5.38
CA ALA A 116 -0.59 7.24 4.28
C ALA A 116 -1.15 7.88 3.01
N VAL A 117 -0.54 7.56 1.88
CA VAL A 117 -0.96 8.01 0.55
C VAL A 117 -1.28 6.83 -0.35
N ALA A 118 -2.01 7.10 -1.42
CA ALA A 118 -2.23 6.17 -2.51
C ALA A 118 -2.12 6.90 -3.84
N GLY A 119 -1.73 6.20 -4.90
CA GLY A 119 -1.61 6.80 -6.21
C GLY A 119 -1.20 5.83 -7.29
N ILE A 120 -0.87 6.39 -8.45
CA ILE A 120 -0.58 5.66 -9.68
C ILE A 120 0.87 5.84 -10.07
N ARG A 121 1.53 4.75 -10.40
CA ARG A 121 2.80 4.73 -11.14
C ARG A 121 2.66 3.84 -12.36
N GLY A 122 2.76 4.42 -13.57
CA GLY A 122 2.53 3.67 -14.80
C GLY A 122 1.14 3.00 -14.79
N ALA A 123 1.10 1.68 -14.86
CA ALA A 123 -0.13 0.88 -14.78
C ALA A 123 -0.38 0.28 -13.37
N SER A 124 0.40 0.66 -12.38
CA SER A 124 0.32 0.14 -11.01
C SER A 124 -0.42 1.09 -10.08
N LEU A 125 -1.26 0.53 -9.20
CA LEU A 125 -1.81 1.22 -8.04
C LEU A 125 -0.86 0.99 -6.86
N ILE A 126 -0.42 2.06 -6.20
CA ILE A 126 0.39 2.00 -5.00
C ILE A 126 -0.45 2.46 -3.81
N LEU A 127 -0.43 1.69 -2.73
CA LEU A 127 -1.22 1.94 -1.52
C LEU A 127 -0.35 1.80 -0.27
N ASN A 128 -0.26 2.83 0.55
CA ASN A 128 0.37 2.75 1.87
C ASN A 128 -0.64 2.26 2.92
N LEU A 129 -0.22 1.30 3.76
CA LEU A 129 -0.97 0.84 4.92
C LEU A 129 -0.17 1.05 6.21
N PRO A 130 -0.85 1.16 7.38
CA PRO A 130 -0.16 1.25 8.65
C PRO A 130 0.65 0.00 8.97
N GLY A 131 1.55 0.12 9.95
CA GLY A 131 2.50 -0.95 10.30
C GLY A 131 1.93 -2.07 11.18
N SER A 132 0.78 -1.88 11.81
CA SER A 132 0.19 -2.90 12.69
C SER A 132 -0.75 -3.84 11.93
N PRO A 133 -0.82 -5.14 12.30
CA PRO A 133 -1.79 -6.06 11.69
C PRO A 133 -3.24 -5.60 11.81
N LYS A 134 -3.61 -5.03 12.95
CA LYS A 134 -4.96 -4.47 13.17
C LYS A 134 -5.23 -3.30 12.23
N GLY A 135 -4.28 -2.36 12.11
CA GLY A 135 -4.39 -1.23 11.19
C GLY A 135 -4.47 -1.68 9.74
N VAL A 136 -3.71 -2.69 9.35
CA VAL A 136 -3.79 -3.32 8.03
C VAL A 136 -5.21 -3.83 7.75
N ARG A 137 -5.77 -4.63 8.65
CA ARG A 137 -7.13 -5.17 8.46
C ARG A 137 -8.18 -4.07 8.29
N GLU A 138 -8.15 -3.08 9.17
CA GLU A 138 -9.12 -1.98 9.17
C GLU A 138 -9.00 -1.10 7.91
N ASN A 139 -7.80 -0.70 7.56
CA ASN A 139 -7.56 0.19 6.43
C ASN A 139 -7.75 -0.52 5.08
N LEU A 140 -7.27 -1.75 4.96
CA LEU A 140 -7.45 -2.53 3.73
C LEU A 140 -8.93 -2.82 3.48
N ALA A 141 -9.71 -3.16 4.53
CA ALA A 141 -11.15 -3.37 4.41
C ALA A 141 -11.89 -2.13 3.86
N THR A 142 -11.44 -0.93 4.21
CA THR A 142 -12.03 0.32 3.74
C THR A 142 -11.86 0.51 2.23
N VAL A 143 -10.69 0.24 1.68
CA VAL A 143 -10.38 0.50 0.27
C VAL A 143 -10.61 -0.70 -0.64
N LEU A 144 -10.68 -1.90 -0.08
CA LEU A 144 -10.80 -3.16 -0.82
C LEU A 144 -11.91 -3.16 -1.88
N PRO A 145 -13.13 -2.64 -1.59
CA PRO A 145 -14.21 -2.61 -2.59
C PRO A 145 -13.88 -1.80 -3.86
N ALA A 146 -12.96 -0.84 -3.76
CA ALA A 146 -12.60 0.03 -4.89
C ALA A 146 -11.35 -0.45 -5.64
N LEU A 147 -10.53 -1.33 -5.05
CA LEU A 147 -9.20 -1.65 -5.59
C LEU A 147 -9.25 -2.24 -7.01
N ARG A 148 -10.07 -3.24 -7.23
CA ARG A 148 -10.16 -3.91 -8.54
C ARG A 148 -10.60 -2.92 -9.62
N HIS A 149 -11.66 -2.17 -9.37
CA HIS A 149 -12.17 -1.18 -10.31
C HIS A 149 -11.11 -0.08 -10.60
N ALA A 150 -10.44 0.40 -9.56
CA ALA A 150 -9.37 1.40 -9.73
C ALA A 150 -8.26 0.89 -10.65
N ILE A 151 -7.79 -0.35 -10.44
CA ILE A 151 -6.72 -0.94 -11.25
C ILE A 151 -7.18 -1.14 -12.70
N GLU A 152 -8.39 -1.62 -12.92
CA GLU A 152 -8.96 -1.78 -14.26
C GLU A 152 -8.99 -0.44 -15.00
N LYS A 153 -9.40 0.63 -14.33
CA LYS A 153 -9.39 1.99 -14.91
C LYS A 153 -7.98 2.50 -15.19
N ILE A 154 -7.03 2.27 -14.29
CA ILE A 154 -5.61 2.62 -14.48
C ILE A 154 -5.05 1.91 -15.73
N LYS A 155 -5.47 0.68 -15.98
CA LYS A 155 -5.07 -0.12 -17.16
C LYS A 155 -5.80 0.26 -18.45
N GLY A 156 -6.75 1.20 -18.37
CA GLY A 156 -7.46 1.73 -19.53
C GLY A 156 -8.65 0.90 -19.99
N GLU A 157 -9.23 0.06 -19.12
CA GLU A 157 -10.43 -0.69 -19.46
C GLU A 157 -11.64 0.24 -19.72
N PRO A 158 -12.36 0.03 -20.84
CA PRO A 158 -13.40 0.96 -21.29
C PRO A 158 -14.73 0.89 -20.55
N SER A 159 -14.85 0.07 -19.50
CA SER A 159 -16.10 -0.05 -18.73
C SER A 159 -16.50 1.28 -18.10
N ASP A 160 -17.80 1.62 -18.17
CA ASP A 160 -18.30 2.82 -17.51
C ASP A 160 -18.15 2.74 -15.99
N CYS A 161 -17.76 3.86 -15.37
CA CYS A 161 -17.85 3.96 -13.92
C CYS A 161 -19.32 4.00 -13.56
N ALA A 162 -19.85 2.94 -12.95
CA ALA A 162 -21.16 3.01 -12.32
C ALA A 162 -21.07 4.04 -11.17
N VAL A 163 -21.78 5.15 -11.33
CA VAL A 163 -21.91 6.18 -10.30
C VAL A 163 -23.09 5.81 -9.40
#